data_47ac251beab8a2cdb497eb7b4013f3e9
#
_entry.id   47ac251beab8a2cdb497eb7b4013f3e9
#
_cell.length_a   1.000
_cell.length_b   1.000
_cell.length_c   1.000
_cell.angle_alpha   90.00
_cell.angle_beta   90.00
_cell.angle_gamma   90.00
#
_symmetry.space_group_name_H-M   'P 1'
#
loop_
_entity.id
_entity.type
_entity.pdbx_description
1 polymer ?
#
loop_
_entity_poly.entity_id
_entity_poly.type
_entity_poly.pdbx_seq_one_letter_code
_entity_poly.pdbx_strand_id
1 'polypeptide(L)'
;MPSSSVSSWDEPEGLAARGTLIVLAGRGEHGGVYERFGRRLGYDAYRVRALGDPAADPAVLEQAAKLLADESLPGPKVLVGSDTGARYALQLAAEQTAGIDALILAGLPTGAWTAGSWEEEAAARTACPTHQGRLTNDPEFRRGAIDNAPELSEPRLDLVRVPVLALHGKDDTISPLDRALKVYVGHPNVHTVTFVDGRHDVLNDALHRTVAATVVLFLERLRLSPELPAIAEELT
;
A
#
# COMPACT_ATOMS: atom_id res chain seq x y z
N MET A 1 7.59 -5.20 -25.15
CA MET A 1 7.49 -5.11 -23.69
C MET A 1 6.11 -5.62 -23.30
N PRO A 2 5.96 -6.66 -22.49
CA PRO A 2 4.64 -6.98 -21.99
C PRO A 2 4.13 -5.76 -21.20
N SER A 3 2.95 -5.27 -21.54
CA SER A 3 2.23 -4.26 -20.78
C SER A 3 2.09 -4.79 -19.36
N SER A 4 2.54 -4.04 -18.36
CA SER A 4 2.34 -4.43 -16.96
C SER A 4 0.84 -4.57 -16.71
N SER A 5 0.39 -5.81 -16.49
CA SER A 5 -1.03 -6.12 -16.38
C SER A 5 -1.57 -5.55 -15.07
N VAL A 6 -2.71 -4.84 -15.14
CA VAL A 6 -3.46 -4.41 -13.96
C VAL A 6 -4.21 -5.61 -13.38
N SER A 7 -3.91 -5.99 -12.16
CA SER A 7 -4.72 -6.98 -11.42
C SER A 7 -5.93 -6.28 -10.82
N SER A 8 -7.13 -6.83 -11.04
CA SER A 8 -8.39 -6.16 -10.70
C SER A 8 -9.29 -7.06 -9.87
N TRP A 9 -9.91 -6.47 -8.85
CA TRP A 9 -10.93 -7.10 -8.03
C TRP A 9 -12.05 -6.09 -7.82
N ASP A 10 -13.25 -6.50 -8.17
CA ASP A 10 -14.45 -5.68 -8.08
C ASP A 10 -15.38 -6.18 -6.99
N GLU A 11 -16.38 -5.39 -6.70
CA GLU A 11 -17.48 -5.72 -5.78
C GLU A 11 -18.26 -6.94 -6.26
N PRO A 12 -18.87 -7.72 -5.36
CA PRO A 12 -19.81 -8.77 -5.73
C PRO A 12 -20.99 -8.24 -6.56
N GLU A 13 -21.49 -9.06 -7.46
CA GLU A 13 -22.65 -8.73 -8.28
C GLU A 13 -23.84 -8.25 -7.42
N GLY A 14 -24.48 -7.18 -7.86
CA GLY A 14 -25.62 -6.58 -7.17
C GLY A 14 -25.27 -5.58 -6.07
N LEU A 15 -24.00 -5.41 -5.74
CA LEU A 15 -23.55 -4.37 -4.81
C LEU A 15 -23.10 -3.12 -5.57
N ALA A 16 -23.32 -1.95 -4.95
CA ALA A 16 -22.76 -0.70 -5.44
C ALA A 16 -21.34 -0.53 -4.89
N ALA A 17 -20.39 -0.24 -5.78
CA ALA A 17 -19.01 0.05 -5.36
C ALA A 17 -18.94 1.29 -4.46
N ARG A 18 -18.11 1.21 -3.42
CA ARG A 18 -17.99 2.21 -2.35
C ARG A 18 -16.78 3.14 -2.53
N GLY A 19 -15.91 2.83 -3.46
CA GLY A 19 -14.70 3.57 -3.78
C GLY A 19 -13.70 2.69 -4.51
N THR A 20 -12.54 3.26 -4.86
CA THR A 20 -11.49 2.56 -5.62
C THR A 20 -10.15 2.72 -4.94
N LEU A 21 -9.42 1.62 -4.78
CA LEU A 21 -8.03 1.61 -4.34
C LEU A 21 -7.12 1.28 -5.53
N ILE A 22 -6.10 2.11 -5.75
CA ILE A 22 -5.07 1.90 -6.76
C ILE A 22 -3.78 1.57 -6.03
N VAL A 23 -3.26 0.35 -6.21
CA VAL A 23 -2.10 -0.16 -5.48
C VAL A 23 -0.86 -0.09 -6.33
N LEU A 24 0.19 0.57 -5.83
CA LEU A 24 1.55 0.54 -6.35
C LEU A 24 2.34 -0.51 -5.55
N ALA A 25 2.83 -1.52 -6.23
CA ALA A 25 3.55 -2.63 -5.61
C ALA A 25 4.93 -2.23 -5.07
N GLY A 26 5.43 -3.03 -4.15
CA GLY A 26 6.78 -2.95 -3.63
C GLY A 26 7.83 -3.53 -4.58
N ARG A 27 9.09 -3.42 -4.16
CA ARG A 27 10.25 -3.91 -4.92
C ARG A 27 10.13 -5.38 -5.26
N GLY A 28 10.23 -5.68 -6.55
CA GLY A 28 10.16 -7.04 -7.07
C GLY A 28 8.77 -7.63 -7.19
N GLU A 29 7.74 -6.92 -6.74
CA GLU A 29 6.35 -7.39 -6.75
C GLU A 29 5.62 -6.98 -8.03
N HIS A 30 4.55 -7.68 -8.34
CA HIS A 30 3.59 -7.35 -9.39
C HIS A 30 2.19 -7.28 -8.79
N GLY A 31 1.22 -6.74 -9.53
CA GLY A 31 -0.14 -6.52 -9.02
C GLY A 31 -0.82 -7.78 -8.46
N GLY A 32 -0.52 -8.96 -9.03
CA GLY A 32 -1.06 -10.24 -8.58
C GLY A 32 -0.69 -10.62 -7.15
N VAL A 33 0.45 -10.14 -6.61
CA VAL A 33 0.87 -10.39 -5.21
C VAL A 33 -0.20 -9.92 -4.22
N TYR A 34 -0.98 -8.90 -4.58
CA TYR A 34 -2.02 -8.28 -3.74
C TYR A 34 -3.39 -8.96 -3.85
N GLU A 35 -3.51 -10.14 -4.45
CA GLU A 35 -4.79 -10.85 -4.63
C GLU A 35 -5.58 -11.00 -3.33
N ARG A 36 -4.92 -11.38 -2.23
CA ARG A 36 -5.57 -11.57 -0.92
C ARG A 36 -6.15 -10.26 -0.38
N PHE A 37 -5.39 -9.17 -0.47
CA PHE A 37 -5.82 -7.84 -0.11
C PHE A 37 -6.95 -7.35 -1.02
N GLY A 38 -6.78 -7.47 -2.35
CA GLY A 38 -7.76 -7.04 -3.34
C GLY A 38 -9.10 -7.75 -3.20
N ARG A 39 -9.10 -9.09 -3.07
CA ARG A 39 -10.32 -9.88 -2.85
C ARG A 39 -11.02 -9.49 -1.53
N ARG A 40 -10.24 -9.27 -0.46
CA ARG A 40 -10.83 -8.88 0.83
C ARG A 40 -11.56 -7.54 0.72
N LEU A 41 -10.93 -6.52 0.13
CA LEU A 41 -11.55 -5.21 -0.07
C LEU A 41 -12.72 -5.26 -1.06
N GLY A 42 -12.63 -6.12 -2.09
CA GLY A 42 -13.72 -6.38 -3.01
C GLY A 42 -14.99 -6.87 -2.29
N TYR A 43 -14.87 -7.78 -1.31
CA TYR A 43 -16.01 -8.23 -0.50
C TYR A 43 -16.64 -7.11 0.34
N ASP A 44 -15.87 -6.09 0.71
CA ASP A 44 -16.38 -4.88 1.38
C ASP A 44 -16.84 -3.80 0.36
N ALA A 45 -17.03 -4.22 -0.91
CA ALA A 45 -17.50 -3.43 -2.05
C ALA A 45 -16.55 -2.29 -2.49
N TYR A 46 -15.25 -2.42 -2.27
CA TYR A 46 -14.24 -1.53 -2.82
C TYR A 46 -13.58 -2.15 -4.05
N ARG A 47 -13.50 -1.40 -5.16
CA ARG A 47 -12.73 -1.83 -6.33
C ARG A 47 -11.23 -1.69 -6.05
N VAL A 48 -10.46 -2.71 -6.42
CA VAL A 48 -9.00 -2.66 -6.29
C VAL A 48 -8.35 -2.86 -7.65
N ARG A 49 -7.38 -2.01 -7.95
CA ARG A 49 -6.54 -2.02 -9.16
C ARG A 49 -5.10 -2.05 -8.71
N ALA A 50 -4.46 -3.22 -8.76
CA ALA A 50 -3.07 -3.35 -8.36
C ALA A 50 -2.15 -3.38 -9.58
N LEU A 51 -1.15 -2.50 -9.51
CA LEU A 51 -0.11 -2.30 -10.49
C LEU A 51 1.20 -2.95 -10.03
N GLY A 52 2.17 -3.02 -10.91
CA GLY A 52 3.51 -3.52 -10.59
C GLY A 52 4.37 -2.51 -9.81
N ASP A 53 5.65 -2.86 -9.69
CA ASP A 53 6.70 -2.08 -9.04
C ASP A 53 7.11 -0.88 -9.91
N PRO A 54 6.84 0.37 -9.48
CA PRO A 54 7.20 1.56 -10.26
C PRO A 54 8.71 1.75 -10.42
N ALA A 55 9.53 1.21 -9.52
CA ALA A 55 10.98 1.27 -9.61
C ALA A 55 11.51 0.40 -10.75
N ALA A 56 10.77 -0.64 -11.11
CA ALA A 56 11.13 -1.54 -12.20
C ALA A 56 10.58 -1.10 -13.55
N ASP A 57 9.40 -0.49 -13.56
CA ASP A 57 8.72 -0.03 -14.77
C ASP A 57 8.06 1.34 -14.51
N PRO A 58 8.67 2.44 -14.95
CA PRO A 58 8.10 3.78 -14.80
C PRO A 58 6.73 3.97 -15.45
N ALA A 59 6.34 3.13 -16.42
CA ALA A 59 5.02 3.18 -17.04
C ALA A 59 3.89 2.88 -16.06
N VAL A 60 4.19 2.25 -14.92
CA VAL A 60 3.26 2.04 -13.81
C VAL A 60 2.69 3.36 -13.29
N LEU A 61 3.50 4.42 -13.21
CA LEU A 61 3.03 5.72 -12.74
C LEU A 61 2.05 6.37 -13.73
N GLU A 62 2.28 6.22 -15.03
CA GLU A 62 1.33 6.67 -16.05
C GLU A 62 0.01 5.89 -15.99
N GLN A 63 0.08 4.58 -15.73
CA GLN A 63 -1.11 3.75 -15.54
C GLN A 63 -1.88 4.17 -14.29
N ALA A 64 -1.20 4.44 -13.18
CA ALA A 64 -1.81 4.95 -11.96
C ALA A 64 -2.54 6.28 -12.22
N ALA A 65 -1.90 7.22 -12.92
CA ALA A 65 -2.51 8.50 -13.28
C ALA A 65 -3.77 8.32 -14.16
N LYS A 66 -3.75 7.39 -15.12
CA LYS A 66 -4.92 7.06 -15.95
C LYS A 66 -6.07 6.50 -15.11
N LEU A 67 -5.80 5.60 -14.16
CA LEU A 67 -6.81 5.04 -13.27
C LEU A 67 -7.37 6.10 -12.31
N LEU A 68 -6.53 7.02 -11.82
CA LEU A 68 -6.98 8.15 -11.01
C LEU A 68 -7.92 9.09 -11.79
N ALA A 69 -7.64 9.31 -13.07
CA ALA A 69 -8.45 10.14 -13.96
C ALA A 69 -9.71 9.44 -14.51
N ASP A 70 -9.82 8.11 -14.39
CA ASP A 70 -10.92 7.34 -14.96
C ASP A 70 -12.22 7.58 -14.19
N GLU A 71 -13.14 8.35 -14.78
CA GLU A 71 -14.45 8.70 -14.19
C GLU A 71 -15.39 7.48 -14.02
N SER A 72 -15.13 6.37 -14.69
CA SER A 72 -15.90 5.13 -14.51
C SER A 72 -15.58 4.38 -13.21
N LEU A 73 -14.46 4.73 -12.58
CA LEU A 73 -14.06 4.21 -11.26
C LEU A 73 -14.65 5.09 -10.16
N PRO A 74 -15.44 4.49 -9.24
CA PRO A 74 -16.10 5.27 -8.19
C PRO A 74 -15.10 5.84 -7.17
N GLY A 75 -15.40 7.06 -6.70
CA GLY A 75 -14.72 7.68 -5.56
C GLY A 75 -15.27 7.22 -4.20
N PRO A 76 -14.54 7.45 -3.09
CA PRO A 76 -13.21 8.06 -3.11
C PRO A 76 -12.16 7.17 -3.77
N LYS A 77 -11.18 7.78 -4.44
CA LYS A 77 -10.03 7.10 -5.02
C LYS A 77 -8.83 7.22 -4.10
N VAL A 78 -8.34 6.10 -3.64
CA VAL A 78 -7.25 6.01 -2.67
C VAL A 78 -6.02 5.40 -3.33
N LEU A 79 -4.92 6.13 -3.32
CA LEU A 79 -3.65 5.61 -3.78
C LEU A 79 -2.96 4.87 -2.65
N VAL A 80 -2.69 3.59 -2.86
CA VAL A 80 -2.06 2.69 -1.90
C VAL A 80 -0.66 2.38 -2.39
N GLY A 81 0.35 2.52 -1.54
CA GLY A 81 1.70 2.08 -1.86
C GLY A 81 2.22 1.10 -0.82
N SER A 82 2.93 0.08 -1.27
CA SER A 82 3.68 -0.85 -0.43
C SER A 82 5.18 -0.68 -0.70
N ASP A 83 6.01 -0.70 0.33
CA ASP A 83 7.46 -0.53 0.20
C ASP A 83 7.83 0.72 -0.65
N THR A 84 8.60 0.59 -1.72
CA THR A 84 8.91 1.69 -2.63
C THR A 84 7.68 2.26 -3.32
N GLY A 85 6.64 1.45 -3.56
CA GLY A 85 5.35 1.93 -4.03
C GLY A 85 4.75 3.00 -3.10
N ALA A 86 5.00 2.92 -1.78
CA ALA A 86 4.59 3.96 -0.83
C ALA A 86 5.35 5.28 -1.04
N ARG A 87 6.62 5.22 -1.42
CA ARG A 87 7.41 6.42 -1.76
C ARG A 87 6.88 7.10 -3.03
N TYR A 88 6.56 6.32 -4.06
CA TYR A 88 5.97 6.84 -5.29
C TYR A 88 4.55 7.39 -5.08
N ALA A 89 3.72 6.72 -4.28
CA ALA A 89 2.39 7.21 -3.94
C ALA A 89 2.48 8.57 -3.22
N LEU A 90 3.41 8.70 -2.28
CA LEU A 90 3.69 9.94 -1.57
C LEU A 90 4.18 11.05 -2.52
N GLN A 91 5.07 10.71 -3.46
CA GLN A 91 5.56 11.67 -4.46
C GLN A 91 4.42 12.18 -5.34
N LEU A 92 3.58 11.31 -5.89
CA LEU A 92 2.43 11.70 -6.72
C LEU A 92 1.47 12.63 -5.96
N ALA A 93 1.22 12.36 -4.67
CA ALA A 93 0.37 13.22 -3.86
C ALA A 93 1.03 14.57 -3.52
N ALA A 94 2.34 14.60 -3.29
CA ALA A 94 3.11 15.82 -3.05
C ALA A 94 3.15 16.71 -4.31
N GLU A 95 3.16 16.12 -5.49
CA GLU A 95 3.04 16.78 -6.80
C GLU A 95 1.60 17.20 -7.12
N GLN A 96 0.65 16.95 -6.21
CA GLN A 96 -0.77 17.28 -6.34
C GLN A 96 -1.44 16.62 -7.56
N THR A 97 -1.06 15.39 -7.85
CA THR A 97 -1.69 14.59 -8.92
C THR A 97 -3.21 14.52 -8.69
N ALA A 98 -3.98 14.89 -9.70
CA ALA A 98 -5.44 14.94 -9.59
C ALA A 98 -6.06 13.55 -9.35
N GLY A 99 -7.18 13.52 -8.66
CA GLY A 99 -7.96 12.31 -8.44
C GLY A 99 -7.47 11.45 -7.26
N ILE A 100 -6.57 11.96 -6.42
CA ILE A 100 -6.18 11.31 -5.16
C ILE A 100 -7.00 11.92 -4.02
N ASP A 101 -7.91 11.13 -3.42
CA ASP A 101 -8.72 11.56 -2.27
C ASP A 101 -8.06 11.22 -0.93
N ALA A 102 -7.20 10.20 -0.88
CA ALA A 102 -6.40 9.82 0.28
C ALA A 102 -5.22 8.93 -0.11
N LEU A 103 -4.27 8.75 0.83
CA LEU A 103 -3.15 7.82 0.71
C LEU A 103 -3.23 6.70 1.75
N ILE A 104 -2.74 5.51 1.37
CA ILE A 104 -2.36 4.45 2.30
C ILE A 104 -0.90 4.10 2.03
N LEU A 105 -0.04 4.26 3.04
CA LEU A 105 1.39 4.00 2.94
C LEU A 105 1.73 2.78 3.82
N ALA A 106 2.10 1.67 3.22
CA ALA A 106 2.41 0.41 3.89
C ALA A 106 3.91 0.10 3.80
N GLY A 107 4.57 -0.08 4.95
CA GLY A 107 6.00 -0.42 5.00
C GLY A 107 6.88 0.61 4.28
N LEU A 108 6.67 1.91 4.51
CA LEU A 108 7.44 2.98 3.85
C LEU A 108 8.94 2.78 4.07
N PRO A 109 9.77 2.62 3.01
CA PRO A 109 11.21 2.40 3.16
C PRO A 109 11.92 3.66 3.65
N THR A 110 12.79 3.47 4.65
CA THR A 110 13.51 4.56 5.35
C THR A 110 15.03 4.41 5.30
N GLY A 111 15.54 3.51 4.49
CA GLY A 111 16.97 3.27 4.32
C GLY A 111 17.26 2.11 3.41
N ALA A 112 18.55 1.77 3.29
CA ALA A 112 18.99 0.58 2.60
C ALA A 112 18.89 -0.64 3.53
N TRP A 113 18.51 -1.76 2.98
CA TRP A 113 18.53 -3.07 3.61
C TRP A 113 18.98 -4.11 2.57
N THR A 114 19.75 -5.08 2.98
CA THR A 114 20.30 -6.10 2.08
C THR A 114 20.08 -7.48 2.69
N ALA A 115 19.56 -8.39 1.90
CA ALA A 115 19.42 -9.80 2.27
C ALA A 115 20.72 -10.57 1.98
N GLY A 116 21.12 -11.45 2.89
CA GLY A 116 22.19 -12.41 2.63
C GLY A 116 21.72 -13.61 1.78
N SER A 117 20.42 -13.94 1.85
CA SER A 117 19.80 -15.05 1.13
C SER A 117 18.31 -14.77 0.84
N TRP A 118 17.73 -15.62 -0.02
CA TRP A 118 16.29 -15.57 -0.26
C TRP A 118 15.46 -15.85 1.00
N GLU A 119 15.90 -16.79 1.81
CA GLU A 119 15.23 -17.15 3.05
C GLU A 119 15.21 -15.99 4.04
N GLU A 120 16.29 -15.22 4.12
CA GLU A 120 16.36 -14.00 4.93
C GLU A 120 15.45 -12.92 4.38
N GLU A 121 15.44 -12.69 3.05
CA GLU A 121 14.53 -11.74 2.41
C GLU A 121 13.06 -12.11 2.68
N ALA A 122 12.67 -13.37 2.41
CA ALA A 122 11.30 -13.84 2.61
C ALA A 122 10.86 -13.71 4.08
N ALA A 123 11.75 -14.03 5.01
CA ALA A 123 11.49 -13.90 6.44
C ALA A 123 11.40 -12.45 6.89
N ALA A 124 12.18 -11.53 6.34
CA ALA A 124 12.11 -10.11 6.66
C ALA A 124 10.85 -9.45 6.06
N ARG A 125 10.43 -9.87 4.87
CA ARG A 125 9.21 -9.38 4.22
C ARG A 125 7.96 -9.75 5.02
N THR A 126 7.83 -11.03 5.42
CA THR A 126 6.57 -11.51 6.03
C THR A 126 6.76 -12.68 6.98
N ALA A 127 5.98 -12.71 8.06
CA ALA A 127 5.83 -13.86 8.95
C ALA A 127 4.78 -14.87 8.45
N CYS A 128 4.03 -14.55 7.39
CA CYS A 128 2.96 -15.42 6.87
C CYS A 128 3.55 -16.54 6.00
N PRO A 129 3.48 -17.83 6.41
CA PRO A 129 4.01 -18.93 5.60
C PRO A 129 3.36 -19.04 4.22
N THR A 130 2.06 -18.73 4.13
CA THR A 130 1.33 -18.75 2.85
C THR A 130 1.87 -17.68 1.91
N HIS A 131 2.18 -16.49 2.42
CA HIS A 131 2.74 -15.41 1.60
C HIS A 131 4.19 -15.73 1.21
N GLN A 132 5.01 -16.22 2.14
CA GLN A 132 6.37 -16.71 1.82
C GLN A 132 6.35 -17.75 0.70
N GLY A 133 5.45 -18.76 0.82
CA GLY A 133 5.28 -19.79 -0.20
C GLY A 133 4.83 -19.22 -1.55
N ARG A 134 3.95 -18.21 -1.54
CA ARG A 134 3.54 -17.51 -2.75
C ARG A 134 4.72 -16.83 -3.43
N LEU A 135 5.45 -15.98 -2.71
CA LEU A 135 6.62 -15.27 -3.26
C LEU A 135 7.71 -16.25 -3.75
N THR A 136 7.88 -17.37 -3.05
CA THR A 136 8.86 -18.40 -3.43
C THR A 136 8.52 -19.12 -4.72
N ASN A 137 7.23 -19.35 -4.99
CA ASN A 137 6.79 -20.11 -6.15
C ASN A 137 6.28 -19.24 -7.31
N ASP A 138 6.28 -17.95 -7.15
CA ASP A 138 5.81 -17.00 -8.15
C ASP A 138 6.94 -16.68 -9.15
N PRO A 139 6.79 -17.06 -10.43
CA PRO A 139 7.83 -16.83 -11.43
C PRO A 139 7.95 -15.35 -11.85
N GLU A 140 6.95 -14.53 -11.55
CA GLU A 140 6.95 -13.08 -11.87
C GLU A 140 7.55 -12.25 -10.72
N PHE A 141 7.65 -12.81 -9.50
CA PHE A 141 8.29 -12.15 -8.38
C PHE A 141 9.81 -12.11 -8.54
N ARG A 142 10.41 -10.93 -8.39
CA ARG A 142 11.86 -10.73 -8.54
C ARG A 142 12.56 -10.72 -7.18
N ARG A 143 13.12 -11.88 -6.81
CA ARG A 143 13.93 -12.03 -5.60
C ARG A 143 15.17 -11.14 -5.65
N GLY A 144 15.61 -10.64 -4.52
CA GLY A 144 16.75 -9.74 -4.39
C GLY A 144 16.47 -8.30 -4.83
N ALA A 145 15.28 -8.00 -5.34
CA ALA A 145 14.92 -6.63 -5.71
C ALA A 145 14.91 -5.67 -4.50
N ILE A 146 14.74 -6.20 -3.30
CA ILE A 146 14.75 -5.44 -2.04
C ILE A 146 16.09 -4.73 -1.81
N ASP A 147 17.20 -5.27 -2.34
CA ASP A 147 18.54 -4.70 -2.21
C ASP A 147 18.72 -3.43 -3.06
N ASN A 148 17.87 -3.25 -4.05
CA ASN A 148 17.93 -2.13 -4.99
C ASN A 148 16.94 -1.04 -4.58
N ALA A 149 17.29 -0.22 -3.59
CA ALA A 149 16.49 0.95 -3.27
C ALA A 149 16.67 2.00 -4.39
N PRO A 150 15.60 2.44 -5.08
CA PRO A 150 15.71 3.53 -6.03
C PRO A 150 16.12 4.81 -5.30
N GLU A 151 16.93 5.64 -5.97
CA GLU A 151 17.19 6.99 -5.49
C GLU A 151 15.90 7.82 -5.61
N LEU A 152 15.16 7.92 -4.52
CA LEU A 152 13.99 8.78 -4.40
C LEU A 152 14.33 10.00 -3.56
N SER A 153 13.79 11.14 -3.93
CA SER A 153 13.88 12.36 -3.10
C SER A 153 13.31 12.11 -1.71
N GLU A 154 13.72 12.91 -0.73
CA GLU A 154 13.18 12.83 0.63
C GLU A 154 11.64 12.89 0.64
N PRO A 155 10.97 12.11 1.52
CA PRO A 155 9.51 12.12 1.61
C PRO A 155 9.00 13.53 1.98
N ARG A 156 8.10 14.08 1.14
CA ARG A 156 7.57 15.44 1.31
C ARG A 156 6.12 15.40 1.81
N LEU A 157 5.91 14.81 3.00
CA LEU A 157 4.59 14.79 3.66
C LEU A 157 4.04 16.19 3.94
N ASP A 158 4.92 17.17 4.10
CA ASP A 158 4.58 18.59 4.25
C ASP A 158 3.82 19.18 3.05
N LEU A 159 3.93 18.56 1.88
CA LEU A 159 3.22 18.97 0.66
C LEU A 159 1.89 18.22 0.46
N VAL A 160 1.66 17.11 1.16
CA VAL A 160 0.46 16.30 1.02
C VAL A 160 -0.71 16.94 1.75
N ARG A 161 -1.84 17.13 1.05
CA ARG A 161 -3.04 17.80 1.55
C ARG A 161 -4.20 16.86 1.86
N VAL A 162 -4.12 15.62 1.37
CA VAL A 162 -5.15 14.61 1.59
C VAL A 162 -4.87 13.80 2.86
N PRO A 163 -5.88 13.13 3.45
CA PRO A 163 -5.68 12.21 4.56
C PRO A 163 -4.72 11.07 4.20
N VAL A 164 -3.88 10.69 5.15
CA VAL A 164 -2.90 9.61 5.00
C VAL A 164 -3.08 8.58 6.10
N LEU A 165 -3.22 7.31 5.73
CA LEU A 165 -3.12 6.18 6.63
C LEU A 165 -1.75 5.52 6.46
N ALA A 166 -0.88 5.64 7.47
CA ALA A 166 0.42 4.98 7.50
C ALA A 166 0.32 3.65 8.28
N LEU A 167 0.66 2.55 7.62
CA LEU A 167 0.62 1.18 8.16
C LEU A 167 2.04 0.64 8.27
N HIS A 168 2.45 0.19 9.47
CA HIS A 168 3.81 -0.28 9.69
C HIS A 168 3.88 -1.45 10.65
N GLY A 169 4.70 -2.45 10.32
CA GLY A 169 4.99 -3.57 11.22
C GLY A 169 5.95 -3.14 12.33
N LYS A 170 5.71 -3.58 13.57
CA LYS A 170 6.66 -3.28 14.66
C LYS A 170 7.97 -4.04 14.53
N ASP A 171 7.94 -5.20 13.89
CA ASP A 171 9.10 -6.08 13.69
C ASP A 171 9.65 -5.95 12.25
N ASP A 172 9.35 -4.83 11.59
CA ASP A 172 9.92 -4.51 10.27
C ASP A 172 11.41 -4.21 10.39
N THR A 173 12.24 -5.15 9.92
CA THR A 173 13.70 -5.02 9.89
C THR A 173 14.20 -4.36 8.61
N ILE A 174 13.40 -4.35 7.55
CA ILE A 174 13.73 -3.70 6.26
C ILE A 174 13.61 -2.19 6.40
N SER A 175 12.55 -1.75 7.07
CA SER A 175 12.31 -0.34 7.39
C SER A 175 11.96 -0.18 8.87
N PRO A 176 12.95 -0.05 9.77
CA PRO A 176 12.72 0.02 11.20
C PRO A 176 11.70 1.09 11.60
N LEU A 177 10.76 0.72 12.47
CA LEU A 177 9.63 1.56 12.88
C LEU A 177 10.07 2.94 13.40
N ASP A 178 11.13 3.00 14.17
CA ASP A 178 11.66 4.28 14.73
C ASP A 178 12.09 5.26 13.64
N ARG A 179 12.55 4.77 12.50
CA ARG A 179 12.89 5.59 11.32
C ARG A 179 11.63 6.02 10.57
N ALA A 180 10.67 5.10 10.38
CA ALA A 180 9.41 5.42 9.71
C ALA A 180 8.61 6.47 10.51
N LEU A 181 8.56 6.36 11.84
CA LEU A 181 7.88 7.33 12.70
C LEU A 181 8.45 8.75 12.58
N LYS A 182 9.76 8.90 12.33
CA LYS A 182 10.37 10.25 12.10
C LYS A 182 9.80 10.93 10.85
N VAL A 183 9.36 10.14 9.86
CA VAL A 183 8.71 10.66 8.65
C VAL A 183 7.27 11.09 8.94
N TYR A 184 6.56 10.36 9.80
CA TYR A 184 5.12 10.55 10.01
C TYR A 184 4.78 11.58 11.08
N VAL A 185 5.64 11.73 12.09
CA VAL A 185 5.38 12.63 13.23
C VAL A 185 5.34 14.10 12.80
N GLY A 186 4.37 14.85 13.36
CA GLY A 186 4.22 16.28 13.10
C GLY A 186 3.31 16.64 11.93
N HIS A 187 2.73 15.65 11.25
CA HIS A 187 1.78 15.84 10.15
C HIS A 187 0.35 15.52 10.62
N PRO A 188 -0.53 16.52 10.81
CA PRO A 188 -1.86 16.32 11.41
C PRO A 188 -2.82 15.49 10.53
N ASN A 189 -2.56 15.40 9.23
CA ASN A 189 -3.31 14.60 8.28
C ASN A 189 -2.83 13.13 8.19
N VAL A 190 -1.82 12.74 8.98
CA VAL A 190 -1.28 11.37 8.98
C VAL A 190 -1.77 10.59 10.20
N HIS A 191 -2.49 9.52 9.94
CA HIS A 191 -2.93 8.54 10.93
C HIS A 191 -2.02 7.32 10.86
N THR A 192 -1.21 7.10 11.89
CA THR A 192 -0.26 5.96 11.92
C THR A 192 -0.83 4.83 12.74
N VAL A 193 -0.87 3.63 12.15
CA VAL A 193 -1.24 2.37 12.82
C VAL A 193 -0.08 1.39 12.71
N THR A 194 0.34 0.87 13.87
CA THR A 194 1.42 -0.12 13.94
C THR A 194 0.87 -1.49 14.32
N PHE A 195 1.42 -2.54 13.72
CA PHE A 195 0.99 -3.92 13.94
C PHE A 195 2.04 -4.66 14.76
N VAL A 196 1.62 -5.20 15.91
CA VAL A 196 2.46 -6.04 16.78
C VAL A 196 2.83 -7.31 16.01
N ASP A 197 4.08 -7.74 16.09
CA ASP A 197 4.65 -8.88 15.34
C ASP A 197 4.56 -8.73 13.81
N GLY A 198 4.13 -7.56 13.31
CA GLY A 198 4.02 -7.28 11.87
C GLY A 198 5.40 -7.01 11.25
N ARG A 199 5.60 -7.53 10.05
CA ARG A 199 6.82 -7.35 9.24
C ARG A 199 6.59 -6.36 8.11
N HIS A 200 7.52 -6.31 7.14
CA HIS A 200 7.57 -5.28 6.10
C HIS A 200 6.34 -5.26 5.17
N ASP A 201 5.99 -6.42 4.60
CA ASP A 201 4.86 -6.55 3.65
C ASP A 201 3.51 -6.55 4.38
N VAL A 202 3.26 -5.54 5.19
CA VAL A 202 2.16 -5.48 6.17
C VAL A 202 0.79 -5.79 5.56
N LEU A 203 0.53 -5.46 4.29
CA LEU A 203 -0.73 -5.76 3.59
C LEU A 203 -0.94 -7.28 3.39
N ASN A 204 0.15 -8.04 3.34
CA ASN A 204 0.16 -9.47 3.04
C ASN A 204 0.71 -10.33 4.19
N ASP A 205 1.05 -9.75 5.32
CA ASP A 205 1.64 -10.45 6.46
C ASP A 205 0.63 -11.30 7.24
N ALA A 206 1.07 -11.91 8.33
CA ALA A 206 0.25 -12.77 9.19
C ALA A 206 -1.01 -12.03 9.70
N LEU A 207 -0.90 -10.74 9.97
CA LEU A 207 -1.99 -9.87 10.44
C LEU A 207 -2.83 -9.22 9.31
N HIS A 208 -2.73 -9.69 8.07
CA HIS A 208 -3.42 -9.10 6.91
C HIS A 208 -4.92 -8.86 7.10
N ARG A 209 -5.60 -9.66 7.94
CA ARG A 209 -7.04 -9.48 8.24
C ARG A 209 -7.28 -8.24 9.09
N THR A 210 -6.45 -8.03 10.11
CA THR A 210 -6.49 -6.83 10.97
C THR A 210 -6.11 -5.60 10.15
N VAL A 211 -5.10 -5.71 9.30
CA VAL A 211 -4.70 -4.64 8.38
C VAL A 211 -5.85 -4.26 7.45
N ALA A 212 -6.51 -5.23 6.82
CA ALA A 212 -7.66 -4.97 5.96
C ALA A 212 -8.83 -4.32 6.72
N ALA A 213 -9.12 -4.77 7.95
CA ALA A 213 -10.15 -4.15 8.79
C ALA A 213 -9.81 -2.68 9.14
N THR A 214 -8.54 -2.39 9.43
CA THR A 214 -8.05 -1.01 9.66
C THR A 214 -8.22 -0.15 8.40
N VAL A 215 -7.90 -0.69 7.23
CA VAL A 215 -8.10 -0.02 5.95
C VAL A 215 -9.60 0.25 5.71
N VAL A 216 -10.47 -0.74 5.91
CA VAL A 216 -11.92 -0.56 5.74
C VAL A 216 -12.46 0.53 6.68
N LEU A 217 -12.04 0.53 7.95
CA LEU A 217 -12.45 1.57 8.91
C LEU A 217 -12.01 2.97 8.43
N PHE A 218 -10.80 3.11 7.92
CA PHE A 218 -10.30 4.37 7.34
C PHE A 218 -11.15 4.81 6.13
N LEU A 219 -11.44 3.89 5.22
CA LEU A 219 -12.24 4.15 4.02
C LEU A 219 -13.68 4.56 4.36
N GLU A 220 -14.30 3.90 5.34
CA GLU A 220 -15.65 4.26 5.78
C GLU A 220 -15.71 5.66 6.40
N ARG A 221 -14.69 6.06 7.14
CA ARG A 221 -14.55 7.42 7.68
C ARG A 221 -14.33 8.44 6.55
N LEU A 222 -13.44 8.12 5.58
CA LEU A 222 -13.16 8.97 4.42
C LEU A 222 -14.41 9.24 3.58
N ARG A 223 -15.27 8.25 3.42
CA ARG A 223 -16.54 8.39 2.68
C ARG A 223 -17.52 9.36 3.33
N LEU A 224 -17.41 9.58 4.62
CA LEU A 224 -18.22 10.60 5.32
C LEU A 224 -17.61 11.99 5.15
N SER A 225 -16.31 12.11 5.31
CA SER A 225 -15.59 13.38 5.19
C SER A 225 -14.08 13.14 5.15
N PRO A 226 -13.31 14.00 4.43
CA PRO A 226 -11.85 13.99 4.46
C PRO A 226 -11.26 14.29 5.85
N GLU A 227 -12.03 14.88 6.79
CA GLU A 227 -11.63 15.07 8.18
C GLU A 227 -11.66 13.78 9.00
N LEU A 228 -12.07 12.66 8.43
CA LEU A 228 -12.11 11.32 9.03
C LEU A 228 -12.82 11.30 10.40
N PRO A 229 -14.10 11.66 10.50
CA PRO A 229 -14.82 11.65 11.77
C PRO A 229 -14.82 10.26 12.41
N ALA A 230 -14.86 10.17 13.72
CA ALA A 230 -15.03 8.90 14.42
C ALA A 230 -16.40 8.30 14.10
N ILE A 231 -16.44 7.00 13.74
CA ILE A 231 -17.66 6.24 13.47
C ILE A 231 -17.83 5.06 14.45
N ALA A 232 -16.83 4.82 15.29
CA ALA A 232 -16.87 3.88 16.39
C ALA A 232 -16.02 4.42 17.54
N GLU A 233 -16.49 4.23 18.77
CA GLU A 233 -15.79 4.62 19.99
C GLU A 233 -15.74 3.41 20.92
N GLU A 234 -14.61 3.19 21.55
CA GLU A 234 -14.45 2.19 22.59
C GLU A 234 -14.76 2.86 23.94
N LEU A 235 -15.78 2.35 24.62
CA LEU A 235 -16.15 2.81 25.96
C LEU A 235 -15.51 1.87 26.99
N THR A 236 -14.55 2.38 27.76
CA THR A 236 -13.87 1.66 28.86
C THR A 236 -14.33 2.14 30.21
#